data_5759e06c97a236dbb9414650005bb28b
#
_entry.id   5759e06c97a236dbb9414650005bb28b
#
_cell.length_a   1.000
_cell.length_b   1.000
_cell.length_c   1.000
_cell.angle_alpha   90.00
_cell.angle_beta   90.00
_cell.angle_gamma   90.00
#
_symmetry.space_group_name_H-M   'P 1'
#
loop_
_entity.id
_entity.type
_entity.pdbx_description
1 polymer ?
#
loop_
_entity_poly.entity_id
_entity_poly.type
_entity_poly.pdbx_seq_one_letter_code
_entity_poly.pdbx_strand_id
1 'polypeptide(L)' 'MKLTVKCFATLMPLTPPGGSLEFHGTDICDLLRQLSIPESEARIIFVNGIGVEKDALLHDGARVGIFPPVGGG' A
#
# COMPACT_ATOMS: atom_id res chain seq x y z
N MET A 1 -13.57 -3.12 4.51
CA MET A 1 -12.90 -2.29 5.53
C MET A 1 -12.35 -1.02 4.89
N LYS A 2 -12.18 0.01 5.67
CA LYS A 2 -11.67 1.28 5.16
C LYS A 2 -10.21 1.45 5.54
N LEU A 3 -9.40 1.85 4.57
CA LEU A 3 -7.98 2.12 4.78
C LEU A 3 -7.66 3.53 4.34
N THR A 4 -6.58 4.08 4.90
CA THR A 4 -5.95 5.28 4.38
C THR A 4 -4.66 4.83 3.71
N VAL A 5 -4.49 5.15 2.43
CA VAL A 5 -3.35 4.68 1.65
C VAL A 5 -2.62 5.86 1.05
N LYS A 6 -1.30 5.86 1.18
CA LYS A 6 -0.46 6.85 0.54
C LYS A 6 0.64 6.14 -0.24
N CYS A 7 0.74 6.45 -1.50
CA CYS A 7 1.81 5.93 -2.36
C CYS A 7 2.81 7.04 -2.61
N PHE A 8 4.09 6.66 -2.72
CA PHE A 8 5.18 7.62 -2.78
C PHE A 8 5.94 7.50 -4.09
N ALA A 9 6.67 8.57 -4.44
CA ALA A 9 7.52 8.61 -5.62
C ALA A 9 6.75 8.21 -6.88
N THR A 10 7.27 7.28 -7.65
CA THR A 10 6.65 6.87 -8.91
C THR A 10 5.28 6.23 -8.74
N LEU A 11 4.94 5.79 -7.54
CA LEU A 11 3.63 5.20 -7.26
C LEU A 11 2.58 6.23 -6.87
N MET A 12 2.97 7.48 -6.70
CA MET A 12 2.05 8.53 -6.25
C MET A 12 0.76 8.62 -7.07
N PRO A 13 0.78 8.49 -8.41
CA PRO A 13 -0.45 8.55 -9.20
C PRO A 13 -1.44 7.44 -8.89
N LEU A 14 -1.01 6.36 -8.22
CA LEU A 14 -1.88 5.25 -7.87
C LEU A 14 -2.51 5.41 -6.49
N THR A 15 -2.22 6.51 -5.80
CA THR A 15 -2.84 6.81 -4.51
C THR A 15 -4.35 6.99 -4.71
N PRO A 16 -5.18 6.33 -3.89
CA PRO A 16 -6.63 6.52 -4.00
C PRO A 16 -7.02 7.97 -3.77
N PRO A 17 -8.10 8.45 -4.40
CA PRO A 17 -8.56 9.82 -4.20
C PRO A 17 -8.75 10.14 -2.73
N GLY A 18 -8.14 11.25 -2.28
CA GLY A 18 -8.20 11.64 -0.88
C GLY A 18 -7.48 10.70 0.07
N GLY A 19 -6.78 9.69 -0.44
CA GLY A 19 -6.08 8.72 0.38
C GLY A 19 -6.99 7.67 1.01
N SER A 20 -8.30 7.75 0.80
CA SER A 20 -9.25 6.82 1.41
C SER A 20 -9.62 5.71 0.45
N LEU A 21 -9.65 4.48 0.95
CA LEU A 21 -9.93 3.32 0.13
C LEU A 21 -10.87 2.37 0.84
N GLU A 22 -11.91 1.93 0.12
CA GLU A 22 -12.72 0.80 0.57
C GLU A 22 -12.00 -0.47 0.12
N PHE A 23 -11.44 -1.19 1.08
CA PHE A 23 -10.58 -2.34 0.79
C PHE A 23 -11.38 -3.65 0.82
N HIS A 24 -11.18 -4.46 -0.20
CA HIS A 24 -11.83 -5.76 -0.34
C HIS A 24 -10.77 -6.85 -0.39
N GLY A 25 -10.28 -7.25 0.77
CA GLY A 25 -9.24 -8.26 0.86
C GLY A 25 -8.82 -8.47 2.29
N THR A 26 -7.69 -9.12 2.51
CA THR A 26 -7.19 -9.42 3.85
C THR A 26 -5.76 -8.95 4.10
N ASP A 27 -4.88 -9.03 3.12
CA ASP A 27 -3.46 -8.73 3.33
C ASP A 27 -2.94 -7.69 2.35
N ILE A 28 -1.65 -7.36 2.49
CA ILE A 28 -1.01 -6.38 1.63
C ILE A 28 -1.03 -6.81 0.17
N CYS A 29 -0.84 -8.09 -0.12
CA CYS A 29 -0.89 -8.57 -1.50
C CYS A 29 -2.24 -8.24 -2.15
N ASP A 30 -3.32 -8.44 -1.41
CA ASP A 30 -4.66 -8.10 -1.90
C ASP A 30 -4.79 -6.60 -2.15
N LEU A 31 -4.19 -5.79 -1.28
CA LEU A 31 -4.22 -4.34 -1.43
C LEU A 31 -3.48 -3.91 -2.69
N LEU A 32 -2.29 -4.45 -2.92
CA LEU A 32 -1.53 -4.11 -4.11
C LEU A 32 -2.30 -4.49 -5.38
N ARG A 33 -2.97 -5.64 -5.34
CA ARG A 33 -3.76 -6.09 -6.47
C ARG A 33 -4.93 -5.14 -6.73
N GLN A 34 -5.60 -4.71 -5.67
CA GLN A 34 -6.72 -3.77 -5.79
C GLN A 34 -6.27 -2.42 -6.35
N LEU A 35 -5.06 -1.98 -5.97
CA LEU A 35 -4.51 -0.71 -6.45
C LEU A 35 -3.82 -0.84 -7.80
N SER A 36 -3.74 -2.04 -8.34
CA SER A 36 -3.04 -2.33 -9.60
C SER A 36 -1.55 -2.00 -9.52
N ILE A 37 -0.96 -2.25 -8.35
CA ILE A 37 0.47 -2.06 -8.15
C ILE A 37 1.15 -3.42 -8.24
N PRO A 38 2.06 -3.61 -9.21
CA PRO A 38 2.84 -4.85 -9.28
C PRO A 38 3.67 -5.03 -8.00
N GLU A 39 3.77 -6.27 -7.52
CA GLU A 39 4.52 -6.51 -6.29
C GLU A 39 5.99 -6.08 -6.42
N SER A 40 6.56 -6.19 -7.60
CA SER A 40 7.93 -5.75 -7.84
C SER A 40 8.12 -4.24 -7.66
N GLU A 41 7.04 -3.47 -7.75
CA GLU A 41 7.09 -2.01 -7.58
C GLU A 41 6.79 -1.58 -6.15
N ALA A 42 6.38 -2.49 -5.28
CA ALA A 42 6.09 -2.18 -3.89
C ALA A 42 7.24 -2.73 -3.03
N ARG A 43 8.25 -1.91 -2.82
CA ARG A 43 9.47 -2.36 -2.15
C ARG A 43 9.35 -2.31 -0.63
N ILE A 44 8.87 -1.20 -0.10
CA ILE A 44 8.77 -1.00 1.34
C ILE A 44 7.33 -0.62 1.65
N ILE A 45 6.77 -1.30 2.63
CA ILE A 45 5.38 -1.06 3.02
C ILE A 45 5.33 -0.84 4.52
N PHE A 46 4.66 0.24 4.92
CA PHE A 46 4.42 0.55 6.32
C PHE A 46 2.93 0.47 6.61
N VAL A 47 2.59 -0.12 7.75
CA VAL A 47 1.22 -0.11 8.26
C VAL A 47 1.27 0.50 9.63
N ASN A 48 0.57 1.62 9.80
CA ASN A 48 0.55 2.38 11.05
C ASN A 48 1.97 2.71 11.53
N GLY A 49 2.86 3.04 10.59
CA GLY A 49 4.22 3.43 10.89
C GLY A 49 5.20 2.29 11.08
N ILE A 50 4.75 1.05 10.93
CA ILE A 50 5.60 -0.13 11.13
C ILE A 50 5.83 -0.84 9.81
N GLY A 51 7.10 -1.11 9.47
CA GLY A 51 7.43 -1.85 8.27
C GLY A 51 6.92 -3.28 8.33
N VAL A 52 6.27 -3.74 7.26
CA VAL A 52 5.65 -5.06 7.23
C VAL A 52 5.98 -5.78 5.93
N GLU A 53 5.76 -7.09 5.94
CA GLU A 53 5.89 -7.92 4.74
C GLU A 53 4.58 -7.93 3.95
N LYS A 54 4.64 -8.46 2.74
CA LYS A 54 3.48 -8.44 1.84
C LYS A 54 2.36 -9.38 2.26
N ASP A 55 2.63 -10.30 3.18
CA ASP A 55 1.59 -11.18 3.73
C ASP A 55 0.97 -10.63 5.01
N ALA A 56 1.34 -9.42 5.42
CA ALA A 56 0.77 -8.82 6.62
C ALA A 56 -0.73 -8.60 6.46
N LEU A 57 -1.48 -8.93 7.50
CA LEU A 57 -2.92 -8.72 7.50
C LEU A 57 -3.25 -7.26 7.75
N LEU A 58 -4.31 -6.80 7.11
CA LEU A 58 -4.78 -5.43 7.26
C LEU A 58 -6.05 -5.41 8.09
N HIS A 59 -6.21 -4.34 8.85
CA HIS A 59 -7.38 -4.14 9.71
C HIS A 59 -8.06 -2.83 9.38
N ASP A 60 -9.34 -2.75 9.68
CA ASP A 60 -10.11 -1.54 9.40
C ASP A 60 -9.46 -0.33 10.08
N GLY A 61 -9.38 0.76 9.35
CA GLY A 61 -8.78 2.00 9.86
C GLY A 61 -7.27 2.08 9.73
N ALA A 62 -6.61 1.07 9.18
CA ALA A 62 -5.15 1.09 9.06
C ALA A 62 -4.68 2.18 8.08
N ARG A 63 -3.49 2.70 8.35
CA ARG A 63 -2.82 3.66 7.47
C ARG A 63 -1.64 2.94 6.81
N VAL A 64 -1.64 2.92 5.49
CA VAL A 64 -0.66 2.17 4.71
C VAL A 64 0.16 3.12 3.86
N GLY A 65 1.47 2.99 3.92
CA GLY A 65 2.39 3.71 3.04
C GLY A 65 3.11 2.74 2.14
N ILE A 66 3.16 3.03 0.85
CA ILE A 66 3.77 2.14 -0.14
C ILE A 66 4.85 2.90 -0.89
N PHE A 67 6.08 2.37 -0.84
CA PHE A 67 7.24 2.98 -1.48
C PHE A 67 7.77 2.05 -2.56
N PRO A 68 8.11 2.60 -3.73
CA PRO A 68 8.72 1.80 -4.80
C PRO A 68 10.18 1.51 -4.52
N PRO A 69 10.83 0.65 -5.32
CA PRO A 69 12.28 0.49 -5.25
C PRO A 69 12.94 1.85 -5.45
N VAL A 70 14.07 2.06 -4.77
CA VAL A 70 14.82 3.30 -4.92
C VAL A 70 15.45 3.31 -6.29
N GLY A 71 15.06 4.30 -7.10
CA GLY A 71 15.56 4.41 -8.46
C GLY A 71 17.05 4.69 -8.46
N GLY A 72 17.76 4.07 -9.41
CA GLY A 72 19.18 4.28 -9.55
C GLY A 72 19.99 3.78 -8.38
N GLY A 73 19.28 3.25 -7.42
CA GLY A 73 19.93 2.73 -6.22
C GLY A 73 20.52 1.41 -6.52
#